data_46a2c2f25395cc7c9bdb608ac7ff3b9d
#
_entry.id   46a2c2f25395cc7c9bdb608ac7ff3b9d
#
_cell.length_a   1.000
_cell.length_b   1.000
_cell.length_c   1.000
_cell.angle_alpha   90.00
_cell.angle_beta   90.00
_cell.angle_gamma   90.00
#
_symmetry.space_group_name_H-M   'P 1'
#
loop_
_entity.id
_entity.type
_entity.pdbx_description
1 polymer ?
#
loop_
_entity_poly.entity_id
_entity_poly.type
_entity_poly.pdbx_seq_one_letter_code
_entity_poly.pdbx_strand_id
1 'polypeptide(L)'
;MKRLVFAFLVLTSPCFRWQRNSTASKMDTEHTEWIHSVLRTTISIRPGMTRGDLLRVFTTEGGLATRSQRTYVYKTCPYIKVAVEFEPVEKKDDHTLELPSDRITKISRPYLEFSVLD
;
A
#
# COMPACT_ATOMS: atom_id res chain seq x y z
N MET A 1 1.23 83.52 2.76
CA MET A 1 0.61 82.28 3.28
C MET A 1 0.96 81.14 2.32
N LYS A 2 1.93 80.32 2.66
CA LYS A 2 2.36 79.16 1.84
C LYS A 2 1.71 77.93 2.43
N ARG A 3 0.83 77.27 1.67
CA ARG A 3 0.27 75.96 2.04
C ARG A 3 1.17 74.87 1.54
N LEU A 4 1.81 74.12 2.45
CA LEU A 4 2.52 72.94 2.18
C LEU A 4 1.51 71.77 2.00
N VAL A 5 1.50 71.21 0.80
CA VAL A 5 0.76 69.98 0.52
C VAL A 5 1.70 68.79 0.73
N PHE A 6 1.47 68.03 1.81
CA PHE A 6 2.16 66.76 2.02
C PHE A 6 1.49 65.70 1.17
N ALA A 7 2.22 65.25 0.14
CA ALA A 7 1.82 64.09 -0.62
C ALA A 7 2.23 62.81 0.15
N PHE A 8 1.25 62.07 0.69
CA PHE A 8 1.45 60.74 1.25
C PHE A 8 1.66 59.73 0.12
N LEU A 9 2.89 59.25 -0.03
CA LEU A 9 3.23 58.17 -0.91
C LEU A 9 2.87 56.86 -0.17
N VAL A 10 1.72 56.24 -0.58
CA VAL A 10 1.36 54.91 -0.08
C VAL A 10 2.13 53.88 -0.87
N LEU A 11 3.19 53.34 -0.24
CA LEU A 11 3.94 52.18 -0.72
C LEU A 11 3.03 50.93 -0.57
N THR A 12 2.36 50.55 -1.64
CA THR A 12 1.69 49.26 -1.72
C THR A 12 2.75 48.19 -1.97
N SER A 13 3.11 47.46 -0.91
CA SER A 13 3.93 46.27 -1.02
C SER A 13 3.15 45.17 -1.75
N PRO A 14 3.67 44.58 -2.82
CA PRO A 14 3.04 43.41 -3.42
C PRO A 14 3.25 42.25 -2.46
N CYS A 15 2.20 41.84 -1.75
CA CYS A 15 2.15 40.55 -1.08
C CYS A 15 2.38 39.47 -2.13
N PHE A 16 3.57 38.93 -2.17
CA PHE A 16 3.91 37.72 -2.95
C PHE A 16 3.15 36.57 -2.31
N ARG A 17 1.93 36.33 -2.81
CA ARG A 17 1.11 35.19 -2.40
C ARG A 17 1.75 33.96 -3.04
N TRP A 18 2.48 33.20 -2.23
CA TRP A 18 2.95 31.87 -2.62
C TRP A 18 1.71 31.02 -2.94
N GLN A 19 1.39 30.90 -4.21
CA GLN A 19 0.44 29.92 -4.69
C GLN A 19 1.12 28.54 -4.51
N ARG A 20 0.83 27.89 -3.38
CA ARG A 20 1.11 26.46 -3.25
C ARG A 20 0.35 25.77 -4.38
N ASN A 21 1.11 25.07 -5.23
CA ASN A 21 0.55 24.30 -6.33
C ASN A 21 -0.50 23.33 -5.77
N SER A 22 -1.77 23.65 -6.00
CA SER A 22 -2.92 22.85 -5.61
C SER A 22 -2.88 21.42 -6.17
N THR A 23 -2.17 21.22 -7.29
CA THR A 23 -1.99 19.93 -7.95
C THR A 23 -1.14 18.96 -7.14
N ALA A 24 -0.03 19.41 -6.51
CA ALA A 24 0.81 18.56 -5.66
C ALA A 24 0.03 18.11 -4.41
N SER A 25 -0.71 19.00 -3.75
CA SER A 25 -1.52 18.68 -2.59
C SER A 25 -2.63 17.66 -2.90
N LYS A 26 -3.27 17.75 -4.07
CA LYS A 26 -4.30 16.80 -4.49
C LYS A 26 -3.71 15.41 -4.73
N MET A 27 -2.58 15.33 -5.40
CA MET A 27 -1.87 14.06 -5.67
C MET A 27 -1.44 13.38 -4.36
N ASP A 28 -0.91 14.12 -3.39
CA ASP A 28 -0.52 13.59 -2.08
C ASP A 28 -1.74 13.01 -1.33
N THR A 29 -2.90 13.65 -1.42
CA THR A 29 -4.13 13.16 -0.82
C THR A 29 -4.60 11.87 -1.49
N GLU A 30 -4.62 11.80 -2.81
CA GLU A 30 -5.03 10.62 -3.56
C GLU A 30 -4.13 9.42 -3.27
N HIS A 31 -2.81 9.63 -3.21
CA HIS A 31 -1.85 8.58 -2.85
C HIS A 31 -2.04 8.10 -1.40
N THR A 32 -2.28 9.01 -0.48
CA THR A 32 -2.53 8.68 0.92
C THR A 32 -3.81 7.86 1.09
N GLU A 33 -4.88 8.23 0.42
CA GLU A 33 -6.14 7.48 0.42
C GLU A 33 -5.98 6.10 -0.21
N TRP A 34 -5.22 6.00 -1.30
CA TRP A 34 -4.91 4.73 -1.93
C TRP A 34 -4.13 3.80 -0.98
N ILE A 35 -3.05 4.28 -0.35
CA ILE A 35 -2.26 3.51 0.63
C ILE A 35 -3.15 3.06 1.78
N HIS A 36 -3.99 3.94 2.32
CA HIS A 36 -4.93 3.61 3.39
C HIS A 36 -5.89 2.49 2.98
N SER A 37 -6.43 2.56 1.75
CA SER A 37 -7.30 1.54 1.17
C SER A 37 -6.58 0.19 1.05
N VAL A 38 -5.35 0.18 0.52
CA VAL A 38 -4.51 -1.01 0.37
C VAL A 38 -4.24 -1.66 1.72
N LEU A 39 -3.82 -0.88 2.71
CA LEU A 39 -3.53 -1.39 4.06
C LEU A 39 -4.78 -1.99 4.70
N ARG A 40 -5.93 -1.33 4.57
CA ARG A 40 -7.21 -1.85 5.08
C ARG A 40 -7.57 -3.18 4.42
N THR A 41 -7.41 -3.28 3.11
CA THR A 41 -7.68 -4.52 2.36
C THR A 41 -6.71 -5.63 2.78
N THR A 42 -5.43 -5.31 2.94
CA THR A 42 -4.40 -6.26 3.35
C THR A 42 -4.69 -6.83 4.74
N ILE A 43 -5.02 -6.00 5.72
CA ILE A 43 -5.31 -6.45 7.09
C ILE A 43 -6.68 -7.14 7.23
N SER A 44 -7.52 -7.12 6.21
CA SER A 44 -8.77 -7.88 6.21
C SER A 44 -8.54 -9.39 6.08
N ILE A 45 -7.40 -9.79 5.52
CA ILE A 45 -6.97 -11.18 5.46
C ILE A 45 -6.43 -11.61 6.82
N ARG A 46 -7.00 -12.66 7.38
CA ARG A 46 -6.74 -13.09 8.76
C ARG A 46 -6.47 -14.59 8.85
N PRO A 47 -5.78 -15.06 9.90
CA PRO A 47 -5.71 -16.48 10.22
C PRO A 47 -7.10 -17.12 10.26
N GLY A 48 -7.22 -18.35 9.76
CA GLY A 48 -8.46 -19.08 9.62
C GLY A 48 -9.13 -18.94 8.25
N MET A 49 -8.80 -17.90 7.48
CA MET A 49 -9.20 -17.78 6.07
C MET A 49 -8.43 -18.77 5.19
N THR A 50 -8.90 -18.97 3.98
CA THR A 50 -8.30 -19.90 3.04
C THR A 50 -7.29 -19.23 2.12
N ARG A 51 -6.43 -20.05 1.49
CA ARG A 51 -5.54 -19.59 0.41
C ARG A 51 -6.35 -18.97 -0.73
N GLY A 52 -7.53 -19.51 -1.05
CA GLY A 52 -8.43 -18.95 -2.05
C GLY A 52 -8.88 -17.51 -1.70
N ASP A 53 -9.17 -17.24 -0.44
CA ASP A 53 -9.52 -15.88 0.02
C ASP A 53 -8.33 -14.92 -0.12
N LEU A 54 -7.13 -15.37 0.24
CA LEU A 54 -5.89 -14.61 0.07
C LEU A 54 -5.66 -14.22 -1.39
N LEU A 55 -5.86 -15.16 -2.32
CA LEU A 55 -5.63 -14.97 -3.76
C LEU A 55 -6.63 -14.00 -4.42
N ARG A 56 -7.66 -13.56 -3.73
CA ARG A 56 -8.53 -12.47 -4.22
C ARG A 56 -7.81 -11.12 -4.14
N VAL A 57 -6.94 -10.93 -3.16
CA VAL A 57 -6.24 -9.67 -2.86
C VAL A 57 -4.79 -9.71 -3.32
N PHE A 58 -4.15 -10.84 -3.14
CA PHE A 58 -2.73 -11.05 -3.41
C PHE A 58 -2.52 -11.98 -4.60
N THR A 59 -1.30 -11.96 -5.12
CA THR A 59 -0.78 -12.96 -6.04
C THR A 59 0.52 -13.53 -5.51
N THR A 60 0.93 -14.69 -6.03
CA THR A 60 2.16 -15.34 -5.62
C THR A 60 3.37 -14.52 -6.08
N GLU A 61 4.39 -14.44 -5.22
CA GLU A 61 5.70 -13.97 -5.63
C GLU A 61 6.56 -15.13 -6.09
N GLY A 62 7.52 -14.89 -6.98
CA GLY A 62 8.58 -15.82 -7.34
C GLY A 62 9.49 -16.15 -6.14
N GLY A 63 10.40 -17.09 -6.32
CA GLY A 63 11.36 -17.52 -5.30
C GLY A 63 10.95 -18.78 -4.55
N LEU A 64 11.63 -19.05 -3.45
CA LEU A 64 11.44 -20.28 -2.66
C LEU A 64 10.06 -20.28 -2.00
N ALA A 65 9.30 -21.32 -2.28
CA ALA A 65 7.98 -21.54 -1.70
C ALA A 65 7.81 -23.00 -1.30
N THR A 66 7.09 -23.23 -0.23
CA THR A 66 6.59 -24.55 0.17
C THR A 66 5.07 -24.49 0.28
N ARG A 67 4.42 -25.65 0.33
CA ARG A 67 2.97 -25.70 0.56
C ARG A 67 2.55 -24.97 1.84
N SER A 68 3.37 -25.02 2.88
CA SER A 68 3.10 -24.47 4.20
C SER A 68 3.54 -23.01 4.39
N GLN A 69 4.40 -22.50 3.51
CA GLN A 69 4.92 -21.13 3.65
C GLN A 69 5.27 -20.51 2.30
N ARG A 70 4.78 -19.30 2.09
CA ARG A 70 5.04 -18.53 0.88
C ARG A 70 4.87 -17.02 1.11
N THR A 71 5.62 -16.23 0.33
CA THR A 71 5.42 -14.79 0.20
C THR A 71 4.42 -14.48 -0.90
N TYR A 72 3.55 -13.53 -0.63
CA TYR A 72 2.56 -13.01 -1.57
C TYR A 72 2.72 -11.52 -1.74
N VAL A 73 2.39 -11.01 -2.93
CA VAL A 73 2.44 -9.60 -3.27
C VAL A 73 1.04 -9.07 -3.55
N TYR A 74 0.81 -7.81 -3.22
CA TYR A 74 -0.46 -7.15 -3.51
C TYR A 74 -0.65 -7.02 -5.03
N LYS A 75 -1.83 -7.36 -5.55
CA LYS A 75 -2.06 -7.48 -7.00
C LYS A 75 -1.71 -6.24 -7.81
N THR A 76 -1.97 -5.06 -7.28
CA THR A 76 -1.74 -3.78 -7.98
C THR A 76 -0.44 -3.09 -7.58
N CYS A 77 0.31 -3.65 -6.63
CA CYS A 77 1.60 -3.12 -6.19
C CYS A 77 2.51 -4.25 -5.71
N PRO A 78 3.41 -4.76 -6.55
CA PRO A 78 4.26 -5.91 -6.24
C PRO A 78 5.31 -5.64 -5.15
N TYR A 79 5.45 -4.39 -4.73
CA TYR A 79 6.34 -4.02 -3.62
C TYR A 79 5.70 -4.20 -2.24
N ILE A 80 4.39 -4.34 -2.16
CA ILE A 80 3.66 -4.59 -0.90
C ILE A 80 3.50 -6.09 -0.74
N LYS A 81 4.13 -6.64 0.29
CA LYS A 81 4.24 -8.07 0.51
C LYS A 81 3.70 -8.49 1.87
N VAL A 82 3.32 -9.76 1.93
CA VAL A 82 2.99 -10.48 3.17
C VAL A 82 3.61 -11.87 3.13
N ALA A 83 4.15 -12.32 4.25
CA ALA A 83 4.58 -13.71 4.44
C ALA A 83 3.43 -14.48 5.11
N VAL A 84 3.07 -15.62 4.55
CA VAL A 84 1.91 -16.40 4.98
C VAL A 84 2.32 -17.83 5.27
N GLU A 85 1.87 -18.35 6.40
CA GLU A 85 1.99 -19.76 6.78
C GLU A 85 0.61 -20.42 6.67
N PHE A 86 0.59 -21.65 6.18
CA PHE A 86 -0.63 -22.42 5.94
C PHE A 86 -0.59 -23.78 6.64
N GLU A 87 -1.75 -24.24 7.02
CA GLU A 87 -2.02 -25.62 7.40
C GLU A 87 -2.77 -26.31 6.26
N PRO A 88 -2.23 -27.40 5.70
CA PRO A 88 -2.92 -28.19 4.71
C PRO A 88 -4.15 -28.86 5.30
N VAL A 89 -5.29 -28.65 4.66
CA VAL A 89 -6.57 -29.29 5.07
C VAL A 89 -6.62 -30.72 4.56
N GLU A 90 -6.08 -30.95 3.36
CA GLU A 90 -6.02 -32.30 2.77
C GLU A 90 -4.61 -32.88 2.92
N LYS A 91 -4.53 -34.08 3.47
CA LYS A 91 -3.28 -34.84 3.54
C LYS A 91 -3.01 -35.44 2.16
N LYS A 92 -2.18 -34.77 1.39
CA LYS A 92 -1.60 -35.30 0.15
C LYS A 92 -0.11 -35.44 0.34
N ASP A 93 0.47 -36.48 -0.22
CA ASP A 93 1.91 -36.77 -0.10
C ASP A 93 2.80 -35.76 -0.85
N ASP A 94 2.19 -34.89 -1.67
CA ASP A 94 2.89 -33.85 -2.40
C ASP A 94 2.99 -32.58 -1.56
N HIS A 95 4.18 -32.31 -1.02
CA HIS A 95 4.49 -31.12 -0.23
C HIS A 95 4.59 -29.83 -1.06
N THR A 96 4.54 -29.94 -2.39
CA THR A 96 4.61 -28.78 -3.29
C THR A 96 3.23 -28.34 -3.76
N LEU A 97 2.22 -29.19 -3.58
CA LEU A 97 0.86 -28.91 -4.06
C LEU A 97 0.13 -27.91 -3.18
N GLU A 98 0.01 -26.71 -3.67
CA GLU A 98 -0.75 -25.63 -3.04
C GLU A 98 -2.25 -25.74 -3.38
N LEU A 99 -3.09 -25.88 -2.37
CA LEU A 99 -4.54 -25.98 -2.53
C LEU A 99 -5.26 -24.71 -2.08
N PRO A 100 -6.31 -24.28 -2.81
CA PRO A 100 -7.12 -23.13 -2.38
C PRO A 100 -7.78 -23.32 -1.01
N SER A 101 -7.99 -24.57 -0.60
CA SER A 101 -8.57 -24.95 0.69
C SER A 101 -7.61 -24.88 1.86
N ASP A 102 -6.29 -24.77 1.64
CA ASP A 102 -5.29 -24.64 2.70
C ASP A 102 -5.62 -23.43 3.57
N ARG A 103 -5.56 -23.60 4.90
CA ARG A 103 -5.92 -22.54 5.84
C ARG A 103 -4.73 -21.71 6.28
N ILE A 104 -4.91 -20.41 6.33
CA ILE A 104 -3.93 -19.49 6.87
C ILE A 104 -3.83 -19.71 8.38
N THR A 105 -2.63 -20.02 8.86
CA THR A 105 -2.34 -20.11 10.30
C THR A 105 -1.68 -18.85 10.82
N LYS A 106 -0.87 -18.20 9.96
CA LYS A 106 -0.20 -16.96 10.29
C LYS A 106 -0.02 -16.10 9.05
N ILE A 107 -0.17 -14.80 9.22
CA ILE A 107 0.10 -13.79 8.20
C ILE A 107 0.89 -12.65 8.83
N SER A 108 1.94 -12.20 8.16
CA SER A 108 2.72 -11.05 8.60
C SER A 108 1.94 -9.74 8.43
N ARG A 109 2.40 -8.69 9.09
CA ARG A 109 2.02 -7.33 8.69
C ARG A 109 2.53 -7.07 7.28
N PRO A 110 1.85 -6.22 6.49
CA PRO A 110 2.36 -5.81 5.19
C PRO A 110 3.69 -5.08 5.35
N TYR A 111 4.62 -5.39 4.46
CA TYR A 111 5.94 -4.75 4.40
C TYR A 111 6.29 -4.39 2.96
N LEU A 112 7.27 -3.50 2.81
CA LEU A 112 7.75 -3.04 1.51
C LEU A 112 9.09 -3.70 1.19
N GLU A 113 9.17 -4.30 0.02
CA GLU A 113 10.39 -4.93 -0.48
C GLU A 113 10.37 -4.92 -2.02
N PHE A 114 11.56 -4.91 -2.64
CA PHE A 114 11.65 -5.05 -4.08
C PHE A 114 11.07 -6.39 -4.55
N SER A 115 10.43 -6.37 -5.72
CA SER A 115 9.93 -7.59 -6.35
C SER A 115 11.10 -8.51 -6.69
N VAL A 116 10.94 -9.81 -6.42
CA VAL A 116 11.86 -10.84 -6.91
C VAL A 116 11.50 -11.08 -8.36
N LEU A 117 12.43 -10.75 -9.24
CA LEU A 117 12.33 -11.06 -10.67
C LEU A 117 12.87 -12.48 -10.86
N ASP A 118 12.04 -13.36 -11.40
CA ASP A 118 12.44 -14.70 -11.84
C ASP A 118 13.15 -14.64 -13.19
#